data_1d34b6197083f0428280ec1dffa77f2a
#
_entry.id   1d34b6197083f0428280ec1dffa77f2a
#
_cell.length_a   1.000
_cell.length_b   1.000
_cell.length_c   1.000
_cell.angle_alpha   90.00
_cell.angle_beta   90.00
_cell.angle_gamma   90.00
#
_symmetry.space_group_name_H-M   'P 1'
#
loop_
_entity.id
_entity.type
_entity.pdbx_description
1 polymer ?
#
loop_
_entity_poly.entity_id
_entity_poly.type
_entity_poly.pdbx_seq_one_letter_code
_entity_poly.pdbx_strand_id
1 'polypeptide(L)'
;PAALNNLVGMKASRGLISTAGVVPACRTQDCVSTFTATAREASELLALIAAFDPRDEYSRRNPSWNDASAFGTPRPFRFGVPRAEDLQFFGCTEGPRLFNAAIDHLAALGGEAVTVDLSPFLEAARLLYEGPWVAERYSVAGQLMEERPDAVLPVIRDVLAKAPQVSGVDTFRAQYRLQALKATCDRALEGLECMVTPSIGRPVTSAELAAEPVLRNSELGYYTNFVNLLDYAAVAVPSAFMGNGLPWGVTLFGRAFTDQYLLSLADALQRQTALPLIGGEAPRLPVPQTTARNDRARLVVCGAHLDGLALNWQLRQRGARLLETTQSSADYRLYALAGGPPFRPGMVRVAEHGVAIDVEVWELPSIELGSFLTGIPAPLGLGKVQLADGRWETGFICEAYGLEGARDISHLGGWRAHVQPQ
;
A
#
# COMPACT_ATOMS: atom_id res chain seq x y z
N PRO A 1 -8.45 13.29 12.08
CA PRO A 1 -9.34 14.47 12.20
C PRO A 1 -10.58 14.38 11.30
N ALA A 2 -10.45 13.91 10.02
CA ALA A 2 -11.54 14.00 9.04
C ALA A 2 -12.84 13.33 9.47
N ALA A 3 -12.82 12.03 9.75
CA ALA A 3 -14.02 11.26 10.08
C ALA A 3 -14.76 11.80 11.32
N LEU A 4 -14.04 12.37 12.29
CA LEU A 4 -14.60 13.01 13.48
C LEU A 4 -15.28 14.36 13.21
N ASN A 5 -15.05 14.92 12.04
CA ASN A 5 -15.67 16.16 11.57
C ASN A 5 -16.65 15.89 10.43
N ASN A 6 -17.06 14.66 10.25
CA ASN A 6 -17.94 14.22 9.16
C ASN A 6 -17.38 14.60 7.76
N LEU A 7 -16.06 14.49 7.60
CA LEU A 7 -15.33 14.78 6.36
C LEU A 7 -14.64 13.52 5.84
N VAL A 8 -14.41 13.48 4.54
CA VAL A 8 -13.46 12.56 3.92
C VAL A 8 -12.07 13.16 4.03
N GLY A 9 -11.13 12.39 4.58
CA GLY A 9 -9.72 12.77 4.68
C GLY A 9 -8.87 11.88 3.80
N MET A 10 -8.21 12.46 2.80
CA MET A 10 -7.29 11.75 1.94
C MET A 10 -5.85 12.00 2.39
N LYS A 11 -5.15 10.97 2.80
CA LYS A 11 -3.71 10.93 2.95
C LYS A 11 -3.13 10.28 1.69
N ALA A 12 -2.61 11.08 0.79
CA ALA A 12 -2.04 10.60 -0.47
C ALA A 12 -0.81 9.69 -0.24
N SER A 13 -0.48 8.88 -1.21
CA SER A 13 0.80 8.20 -1.29
C SER A 13 1.94 9.20 -1.11
N ARG A 14 2.94 8.84 -0.34
CA ARG A 14 4.04 9.74 0.01
C ARG A 14 4.73 10.28 -1.26
N GLY A 15 5.01 11.58 -1.31
CA GLY A 15 5.63 12.24 -2.44
C GLY A 15 4.74 12.44 -3.68
N LEU A 16 3.47 12.03 -3.62
CA LEU A 16 2.52 12.26 -4.72
C LEU A 16 2.06 13.71 -4.79
N ILE A 17 1.94 14.37 -3.65
CA ILE A 17 1.74 15.81 -3.51
C ILE A 17 3.05 16.39 -2.97
N SER A 18 3.57 17.43 -3.62
CA SER A 18 4.82 18.08 -3.21
C SER A 18 4.73 18.65 -1.81
N THR A 19 5.81 18.50 -1.04
CA THR A 19 6.01 19.09 0.27
C THR A 19 6.92 20.34 0.21
N ALA A 20 7.30 20.78 -0.99
CA ALA A 20 8.08 22.00 -1.15
C ALA A 20 7.36 23.22 -0.51
N GLY A 21 8.06 23.90 0.40
CA GLY A 21 7.50 25.04 1.16
C GLY A 21 6.68 24.67 2.40
N VAL A 22 6.48 23.39 2.69
CA VAL A 22 5.90 22.91 3.94
C VAL A 22 6.98 22.91 5.03
N VAL A 23 6.67 23.42 6.22
CA VAL A 23 7.55 23.28 7.39
C VAL A 23 7.57 21.82 7.80
N PRO A 24 8.73 21.13 7.77
CA PRO A 24 8.77 19.70 8.01
C PRO A 24 8.46 19.34 9.46
N ALA A 25 7.73 18.23 9.64
CA ALA A 25 7.65 17.52 10.92
C ALA A 25 8.61 16.31 10.92
N CYS A 26 8.42 15.40 9.97
CA CYS A 26 9.39 14.34 9.63
C CYS A 26 9.52 14.34 8.11
N ARG A 27 10.52 15.01 7.57
CA ARG A 27 10.67 15.28 6.14
C ARG A 27 10.60 14.01 5.28
N THR A 28 11.16 12.91 5.78
CA THR A 28 11.10 11.61 5.09
C THR A 28 9.72 10.97 5.10
N GLN A 29 8.77 11.47 5.92
CA GLN A 29 7.44 10.91 6.14
C GLN A 29 6.29 11.87 5.82
N ASP A 30 6.58 13.15 5.68
CA ASP A 30 5.55 14.17 5.53
C ASP A 30 4.70 13.94 4.28
N CYS A 31 3.40 14.12 4.43
CA CYS A 31 2.41 14.07 3.36
C CYS A 31 1.40 15.19 3.53
N VAL A 32 1.15 15.93 2.47
CA VAL A 32 0.01 16.82 2.41
C VAL A 32 -1.27 15.99 2.33
N SER A 33 -2.23 16.31 3.20
CA SER A 33 -3.54 15.63 3.26
C SER A 33 -4.64 16.59 2.87
N THR A 34 -5.70 16.08 2.25
CA THR A 34 -6.87 16.89 1.87
C THR A 34 -8.08 16.49 2.72
N PHE A 35 -8.96 17.48 2.96
CA PHE A 35 -10.24 17.30 3.64
C PHE A 35 -11.34 17.83 2.75
N THR A 36 -12.31 16.98 2.44
CA THR A 36 -13.43 17.29 1.53
C THR A 36 -14.74 16.77 2.11
N ALA A 37 -15.87 17.25 1.61
CA ALA A 37 -17.17 16.72 2.01
C ALA A 37 -17.42 15.32 1.41
N THR A 38 -16.88 15.05 0.23
CA THR A 38 -17.10 13.80 -0.49
C THR A 38 -15.79 13.18 -1.01
N ALA A 39 -15.80 11.85 -1.18
CA ALA A 39 -14.67 11.16 -1.77
C ALA A 39 -14.45 11.54 -3.26
N ARG A 40 -15.52 11.93 -3.96
CA ARG A 40 -15.42 12.45 -5.34
C ARG A 40 -14.63 13.74 -5.37
N GLU A 41 -14.95 14.71 -4.52
CA GLU A 41 -14.19 15.97 -4.42
C GLU A 41 -12.71 15.70 -4.09
N ALA A 42 -12.44 14.73 -3.19
CA ALA A 42 -11.07 14.33 -2.88
C ALA A 42 -10.36 13.75 -4.11
N SER A 43 -11.05 12.93 -4.93
CA SER A 43 -10.52 12.38 -6.18
C SER A 43 -10.21 13.46 -7.20
N GLU A 44 -11.12 14.41 -7.41
CA GLU A 44 -10.95 15.54 -8.33
C GLU A 44 -9.79 16.44 -7.87
N LEU A 45 -9.75 16.75 -6.57
CA LEU A 45 -8.66 17.55 -5.99
C LEU A 45 -7.31 16.83 -6.13
N LEU A 46 -7.25 15.53 -5.81
CA LEU A 46 -6.03 14.75 -5.96
C LEU A 46 -5.53 14.75 -7.41
N ALA A 47 -6.43 14.61 -8.38
CA ALA A 47 -6.10 14.64 -9.81
C ALA A 47 -5.45 15.97 -10.24
N LEU A 48 -5.82 17.08 -9.58
CA LEU A 48 -5.25 18.40 -9.86
C LEU A 48 -3.89 18.63 -9.19
N ILE A 49 -3.68 18.11 -7.97
CA ILE A 49 -2.50 18.44 -7.16
C ILE A 49 -1.43 17.35 -7.12
N ALA A 50 -1.75 16.13 -7.57
CA ALA A 50 -0.80 15.02 -7.64
C ALA A 50 0.14 15.17 -8.85
N ALA A 51 1.03 16.14 -8.79
CA ALA A 51 1.99 16.45 -9.85
C ALA A 51 3.43 16.30 -9.34
N PHE A 52 4.31 15.79 -10.21
CA PHE A 52 5.74 15.75 -9.91
C PHE A 52 6.32 17.17 -9.81
N ASP A 53 6.95 17.47 -8.68
CA ASP A 53 7.62 18.73 -8.44
C ASP A 53 9.14 18.52 -8.33
N PRO A 54 9.95 19.00 -9.29
CA PRO A 54 11.41 18.84 -9.25
C PRO A 54 12.10 19.62 -8.13
N ARG A 55 11.38 20.49 -7.39
CA ARG A 55 11.90 21.22 -6.23
C ARG A 55 11.78 20.43 -4.92
N ASP A 56 11.06 19.31 -4.95
CA ASP A 56 10.89 18.42 -3.81
C ASP A 56 11.61 17.10 -4.07
N GLU A 57 12.67 16.83 -3.31
CA GLU A 57 13.49 15.63 -3.46
C GLU A 57 12.71 14.35 -3.14
N TYR A 58 11.59 14.45 -2.45
CA TYR A 58 10.70 13.34 -2.13
C TYR A 58 9.54 13.19 -3.11
N SER A 59 9.40 14.11 -4.08
CA SER A 59 8.31 14.05 -5.04
C SER A 59 8.43 12.83 -5.96
N ARG A 60 7.29 12.17 -6.18
CA ARG A 60 7.19 10.99 -7.05
C ARG A 60 6.17 11.21 -8.16
N ARG A 61 6.43 10.67 -9.34
CA ARG A 61 5.46 10.71 -10.44
C ARG A 61 4.26 9.84 -10.12
N ASN A 62 3.06 10.35 -10.41
CA ASN A 62 1.85 9.55 -10.33
C ASN A 62 1.84 8.51 -11.45
N PRO A 63 1.78 7.21 -11.16
CA PRO A 63 1.72 6.18 -12.20
C PRO A 63 0.34 6.16 -12.88
N SER A 64 0.31 5.66 -14.12
CA SER A 64 -0.88 5.60 -14.96
C SER A 64 -2.06 4.81 -14.37
N TRP A 65 -1.78 3.85 -13.49
CA TRP A 65 -2.83 3.07 -12.80
C TRP A 65 -3.46 3.78 -11.60
N ASN A 66 -2.93 4.94 -11.20
CA ASN A 66 -3.44 5.77 -10.10
C ASN A 66 -3.89 7.16 -10.57
N ASP A 67 -4.14 7.32 -11.85
CA ASP A 67 -4.71 8.56 -12.40
C ASP A 67 -6.23 8.65 -12.13
N ALA A 68 -6.84 9.74 -12.53
CA ALA A 68 -8.28 9.99 -12.31
C ALA A 68 -9.18 8.89 -12.93
N SER A 69 -8.72 8.14 -13.93
CA SER A 69 -9.47 7.04 -14.55
C SER A 69 -9.57 5.80 -13.65
N ALA A 70 -8.75 5.71 -12.59
CA ALA A 70 -8.87 4.67 -11.59
C ALA A 70 -10.05 4.90 -10.62
N PHE A 71 -10.62 6.10 -10.57
CA PHE A 71 -11.81 6.41 -9.79
C PHE A 71 -13.09 5.98 -10.52
N GLY A 72 -14.00 5.30 -9.81
CA GLY A 72 -15.26 4.85 -10.38
C GLY A 72 -16.06 3.94 -9.44
N THR A 73 -17.03 3.20 -9.98
CA THR A 73 -17.75 2.17 -9.23
C THR A 73 -16.83 0.97 -8.98
N PRO A 74 -16.54 0.59 -7.73
CA PRO A 74 -15.66 -0.54 -7.45
C PRO A 74 -16.28 -1.86 -7.96
N ARG A 75 -15.42 -2.79 -8.41
CA ARG A 75 -15.77 -4.18 -8.67
C ARG A 75 -15.74 -4.98 -7.36
N PRO A 76 -16.21 -6.23 -7.32
CA PRO A 76 -16.00 -7.11 -6.18
C PRO A 76 -14.53 -7.11 -5.77
N PHE A 77 -14.27 -6.96 -4.48
CA PHE A 77 -12.93 -6.74 -3.93
C PHE A 77 -12.74 -7.54 -2.62
N ARG A 78 -11.50 -7.74 -2.23
CA ARG A 78 -11.14 -8.34 -0.95
C ARG A 78 -10.53 -7.27 -0.06
N PHE A 79 -10.93 -7.24 1.21
CA PHE A 79 -10.39 -6.26 2.16
C PHE A 79 -10.01 -6.92 3.48
N GLY A 80 -8.91 -6.46 4.04
CA GLY A 80 -8.42 -6.94 5.31
C GLY A 80 -9.13 -6.28 6.48
N VAL A 81 -9.42 -7.08 7.51
CA VAL A 81 -9.99 -6.65 8.80
C VAL A 81 -9.02 -7.11 9.90
N PRO A 82 -8.64 -6.24 10.84
CA PRO A 82 -7.82 -6.64 11.97
C PRO A 82 -8.44 -7.77 12.78
N ARG A 83 -7.61 -8.63 13.37
CA ARG A 83 -8.05 -9.59 14.37
C ARG A 83 -8.67 -8.87 15.58
N ALA A 84 -9.59 -9.53 16.28
CA ALA A 84 -10.28 -8.95 17.43
C ALA A 84 -9.31 -8.50 18.54
N GLU A 85 -8.25 -9.26 18.78
CA GLU A 85 -7.21 -8.94 19.77
C GLU A 85 -6.37 -7.71 19.44
N ASP A 86 -6.29 -7.33 18.16
CA ASP A 86 -5.57 -6.14 17.70
C ASP A 86 -6.42 -4.85 17.77
N LEU A 87 -7.73 -4.99 18.02
CA LEU A 87 -8.65 -3.87 18.09
C LEU A 87 -8.68 -3.24 19.49
N GLN A 88 -8.44 -1.93 19.57
CA GLN A 88 -8.45 -1.15 20.81
C GLN A 88 -9.44 0.00 20.69
N PHE A 89 -10.46 -0.02 21.54
CA PHE A 89 -11.47 1.04 21.58
C PHE A 89 -11.37 1.92 22.85
N PHE A 90 -10.36 1.70 23.68
CA PHE A 90 -10.02 2.51 24.87
C PHE A 90 -11.23 2.84 25.75
N GLY A 91 -12.11 1.84 25.99
CA GLY A 91 -13.32 1.97 26.78
C GLY A 91 -14.56 2.52 26.03
N CYS A 92 -14.47 2.81 24.75
CA CYS A 92 -15.64 3.17 23.95
C CYS A 92 -16.52 1.94 23.71
N THR A 93 -17.72 1.93 24.26
CA THR A 93 -18.67 0.81 24.16
C THR A 93 -19.38 0.75 22.80
N GLU A 94 -19.50 1.86 22.10
CA GLU A 94 -20.12 1.93 20.78
C GLU A 94 -19.16 1.54 19.64
N GLY A 95 -17.86 1.79 19.80
CA GLY A 95 -16.85 1.60 18.77
C GLY A 95 -16.87 0.22 18.10
N PRO A 96 -16.91 -0.90 18.85
CA PRO A 96 -16.98 -2.23 18.25
C PRO A 96 -18.18 -2.43 17.34
N ARG A 97 -19.38 -1.99 17.77
CA ARG A 97 -20.59 -2.08 16.97
C ARG A 97 -20.53 -1.23 15.71
N LEU A 98 -20.04 0.00 15.83
CA LEU A 98 -19.91 0.92 14.68
C LEU A 98 -18.89 0.41 13.66
N PHE A 99 -17.79 -0.21 14.13
CA PHE A 99 -16.81 -0.81 13.25
C PHE A 99 -17.37 -2.02 12.51
N ASN A 100 -18.07 -2.92 13.20
CA ASN A 100 -18.72 -4.07 12.56
C ASN A 100 -19.75 -3.63 11.52
N ALA A 101 -20.57 -2.60 11.80
CA ALA A 101 -21.49 -2.05 10.82
C ALA A 101 -20.77 -1.53 9.56
N ALA A 102 -19.60 -0.92 9.70
CA ALA A 102 -18.82 -0.48 8.52
C ALA A 102 -18.27 -1.67 7.70
N ILE A 103 -17.88 -2.77 8.35
CA ILE A 103 -17.50 -4.02 7.68
C ILE A 103 -18.70 -4.58 6.91
N ASP A 104 -19.89 -4.62 7.52
CA ASP A 104 -21.12 -5.08 6.86
C ASP A 104 -21.46 -4.23 5.63
N HIS A 105 -21.29 -2.91 5.72
CA HIS A 105 -21.48 -2.02 4.56
C HIS A 105 -20.47 -2.33 3.44
N LEU A 106 -19.19 -2.57 3.74
CA LEU A 106 -18.20 -2.96 2.73
C LEU A 106 -18.52 -4.32 2.11
N ALA A 107 -19.01 -5.27 2.91
CA ALA A 107 -19.46 -6.58 2.40
C ALA A 107 -20.67 -6.44 1.47
N ALA A 108 -21.64 -5.58 1.81
CA ALA A 108 -22.82 -5.29 0.96
C ALA A 108 -22.44 -4.63 -0.38
N LEU A 109 -21.28 -3.97 -0.47
CA LEU A 109 -20.72 -3.42 -1.71
C LEU A 109 -19.97 -4.47 -2.56
N GLY A 110 -20.05 -5.77 -2.20
CA GLY A 110 -19.36 -6.86 -2.89
C GLY A 110 -17.95 -7.12 -2.36
N GLY A 111 -17.61 -6.61 -1.18
CA GLY A 111 -16.34 -6.87 -0.51
C GLY A 111 -16.33 -8.23 0.21
N GLU A 112 -15.23 -8.98 0.09
CA GLU A 112 -14.92 -10.17 0.87
C GLU A 112 -13.96 -9.80 2.00
N ALA A 113 -14.40 -9.95 3.26
CA ALA A 113 -13.57 -9.65 4.43
C ALA A 113 -12.57 -10.78 4.70
N VAL A 114 -11.32 -10.43 4.94
CA VAL A 114 -10.22 -11.34 5.28
C VAL A 114 -9.58 -10.90 6.58
N THR A 115 -9.50 -11.78 7.56
CA THR A 115 -8.84 -11.47 8.82
C THR A 115 -7.32 -11.33 8.65
N VAL A 116 -6.74 -10.24 9.17
CA VAL A 116 -5.32 -9.91 9.06
C VAL A 116 -4.72 -9.60 10.43
N ASP A 117 -3.50 -10.08 10.65
CA ASP A 117 -2.69 -9.71 11.81
C ASP A 117 -2.21 -8.26 11.69
N LEU A 118 -2.71 -7.38 12.56
CA LEU A 118 -2.32 -5.96 12.58
C LEU A 118 -1.05 -5.72 13.41
N SER A 119 -0.56 -6.69 14.17
CA SER A 119 0.57 -6.49 15.10
C SER A 119 1.84 -5.95 14.45
N PRO A 120 2.28 -6.37 13.22
CA PRO A 120 3.45 -5.78 12.58
C PRO A 120 3.23 -4.32 12.14
N PHE A 121 2.00 -3.93 11.80
CA PHE A 121 1.65 -2.54 11.50
C PHE A 121 1.72 -1.68 12.76
N LEU A 122 1.21 -2.18 13.87
CA LEU A 122 1.28 -1.50 15.17
C LEU A 122 2.72 -1.40 15.70
N GLU A 123 3.56 -2.38 15.43
CA GLU A 123 4.99 -2.29 15.73
C GLU A 123 5.65 -1.17 14.93
N ALA A 124 5.35 -1.07 13.62
CA ALA A 124 5.83 0.02 12.80
C ALA A 124 5.34 1.38 13.32
N ALA A 125 4.08 1.48 13.78
CA ALA A 125 3.53 2.70 14.38
C ALA A 125 4.34 3.19 15.59
N ARG A 126 4.76 2.27 16.48
CA ARG A 126 5.56 2.62 17.66
C ARG A 126 6.89 3.25 17.32
N LEU A 127 7.51 2.87 16.19
CA LEU A 127 8.78 3.45 15.75
C LEU A 127 8.73 4.97 15.55
N LEU A 128 7.56 5.54 15.29
CA LEU A 128 7.40 6.99 15.05
C LEU A 128 7.82 7.83 16.28
N TYR A 129 7.56 7.35 17.48
CA TYR A 129 7.83 8.07 18.73
C TYR A 129 8.89 7.38 19.63
N GLU A 130 9.00 6.07 19.53
CA GLU A 130 10.00 5.28 20.26
C GLU A 130 11.32 5.15 19.47
N GLY A 131 11.26 5.33 18.15
CA GLY A 131 12.39 5.25 17.23
C GLY A 131 13.04 6.61 16.94
N PRO A 132 13.95 6.65 15.98
CA PRO A 132 14.80 7.81 15.70
C PRO A 132 14.09 8.96 14.97
N TRP A 133 12.81 8.82 14.61
CA TRP A 133 12.07 9.90 13.92
C TRP A 133 11.86 11.13 14.81
N VAL A 134 12.03 11.00 16.12
CA VAL A 134 12.13 12.17 17.04
C VAL A 134 13.40 12.98 16.76
N ALA A 135 14.50 12.34 16.37
CA ALA A 135 15.73 13.05 15.97
C ALA A 135 15.56 13.77 14.62
N GLU A 136 14.81 13.19 13.68
CA GLU A 136 14.48 13.89 12.44
C GLU A 136 13.65 15.15 12.71
N ARG A 137 12.66 15.08 13.61
CA ARG A 137 11.89 16.28 14.06
C ARG A 137 12.79 17.31 14.73
N TYR A 138 13.73 16.85 15.55
CA TYR A 138 14.68 17.72 16.22
C TYR A 138 15.60 18.44 15.23
N SER A 139 15.96 17.83 14.10
CA SER A 139 16.76 18.49 13.06
C SER A 139 16.12 19.76 12.49
N VAL A 140 14.79 19.89 12.62
CA VAL A 140 14.02 21.08 12.22
C VAL A 140 13.79 22.03 13.41
N ALA A 141 13.36 21.48 14.55
CA ALA A 141 12.92 22.27 15.71
C ALA A 141 14.05 22.54 16.74
N GLY A 142 15.16 21.79 16.68
CA GLY A 142 16.21 21.77 17.71
C GLY A 142 16.82 23.15 17.96
N GLN A 143 17.21 23.87 16.92
CA GLN A 143 17.76 25.20 17.04
C GLN A 143 16.78 26.17 17.76
N LEU A 144 15.51 26.14 17.40
CA LEU A 144 14.48 26.96 18.05
C LEU A 144 14.32 26.56 19.52
N MET A 145 14.38 25.25 19.82
CA MET A 145 14.28 24.75 21.21
C MET A 145 15.47 25.18 22.08
N GLU A 146 16.67 25.27 21.50
CA GLU A 146 17.89 25.69 22.20
C GLU A 146 17.92 27.20 22.41
N GLU A 147 17.62 28.00 21.37
CA GLU A 147 17.71 29.45 21.42
C GLU A 147 16.51 30.12 22.10
N ARG A 148 15.31 29.58 21.90
CA ARG A 148 14.05 30.15 22.42
C ARG A 148 13.10 29.07 22.90
N PRO A 149 13.41 28.35 23.99
CA PRO A 149 12.60 27.22 24.47
C PRO A 149 11.15 27.61 24.78
N ASP A 150 10.90 28.83 25.20
CA ASP A 150 9.55 29.32 25.50
C ASP A 150 8.68 29.55 24.26
N ALA A 151 9.27 29.60 23.06
CA ALA A 151 8.55 29.64 21.79
C ALA A 151 8.01 28.26 21.36
N VAL A 152 8.41 27.18 22.06
CA VAL A 152 7.99 25.80 21.75
C VAL A 152 7.11 25.29 22.89
N LEU A 153 5.97 24.69 22.51
CA LEU A 153 5.04 24.12 23.49
C LEU A 153 5.76 23.11 24.41
N PRO A 154 5.49 23.11 25.73
CA PRO A 154 6.14 22.22 26.69
C PRO A 154 6.08 20.73 26.27
N VAL A 155 4.91 20.25 25.85
CA VAL A 155 4.72 18.86 25.40
C VAL A 155 5.62 18.51 24.18
N ILE A 156 5.88 19.45 23.28
CA ILE A 156 6.77 19.21 22.13
C ILE A 156 8.22 19.12 22.61
N ARG A 157 8.62 19.97 23.56
CA ARG A 157 9.96 19.89 24.19
C ARG A 157 10.16 18.54 24.87
N ASP A 158 9.16 18.05 25.62
CA ASP A 158 9.20 16.76 26.31
C ASP A 158 9.33 15.59 25.31
N VAL A 159 8.54 15.59 24.23
CA VAL A 159 8.60 14.57 23.17
C VAL A 159 9.97 14.55 22.49
N LEU A 160 10.57 15.71 22.25
CA LEU A 160 11.85 15.84 21.55
C LEU A 160 13.09 15.80 22.48
N ALA A 161 12.91 15.79 23.78
CA ALA A 161 14.01 15.84 24.76
C ALA A 161 15.05 14.72 24.59
N LYS A 162 14.62 13.55 24.11
CA LYS A 162 15.50 12.40 23.88
C LYS A 162 16.22 12.43 22.52
N ALA A 163 15.81 13.30 21.61
CA ALA A 163 16.30 13.33 20.25
C ALA A 163 17.83 13.48 20.14
N PRO A 164 18.52 14.38 20.92
CA PRO A 164 19.98 14.51 20.86
C PRO A 164 20.75 13.26 21.28
N GLN A 165 20.09 12.31 21.97
CA GLN A 165 20.70 11.06 22.43
C GLN A 165 20.64 9.94 21.38
N VAL A 166 19.85 10.12 20.32
CA VAL A 166 19.70 9.13 19.25
C VAL A 166 20.99 9.09 18.43
N SER A 167 21.63 7.92 18.43
CA SER A 167 22.84 7.73 17.63
C SER A 167 22.54 7.42 16.15
N GLY A 168 23.55 7.63 15.28
CA GLY A 168 23.45 7.17 13.89
C GLY A 168 23.25 5.65 13.79
N VAL A 169 23.81 4.87 14.72
CA VAL A 169 23.61 3.40 14.77
C VAL A 169 22.16 3.06 15.07
N ASP A 170 21.52 3.75 16.03
CA ASP A 170 20.11 3.53 16.36
C ASP A 170 19.21 3.88 15.18
N THR A 171 19.55 4.96 14.47
CA THR A 171 18.84 5.39 13.26
C THR A 171 18.86 4.30 12.18
N PHE A 172 20.05 3.75 11.86
CA PHE A 172 20.13 2.71 10.83
C PHE A 172 19.46 1.40 11.27
N ARG A 173 19.60 0.98 12.52
CA ARG A 173 18.90 -0.20 13.06
C ARG A 173 17.38 -0.06 12.94
N ALA A 174 16.82 1.10 13.27
CA ALA A 174 15.40 1.36 13.15
C ALA A 174 14.93 1.40 11.67
N GLN A 175 15.74 1.96 10.77
CA GLN A 175 15.45 1.91 9.33
C GLN A 175 15.43 0.46 8.81
N TYR A 176 16.40 -0.37 9.20
CA TYR A 176 16.39 -1.80 8.84
C TYR A 176 15.18 -2.52 9.40
N ARG A 177 14.81 -2.23 10.66
CA ARG A 177 13.61 -2.80 11.27
C ARG A 177 12.34 -2.36 10.54
N LEU A 178 12.22 -1.09 10.18
CA LEU A 178 11.10 -0.57 9.40
C LEU A 178 10.99 -1.26 8.04
N GLN A 179 12.10 -1.48 7.33
CA GLN A 179 12.08 -2.21 6.05
C GLN A 179 11.62 -3.66 6.21
N ALA A 180 12.07 -4.35 7.28
CA ALA A 180 11.61 -5.71 7.58
C ALA A 180 10.12 -5.75 7.89
N LEU A 181 9.62 -4.79 8.68
CA LEU A 181 8.19 -4.64 8.99
C LEU A 181 7.38 -4.33 7.72
N LYS A 182 7.88 -3.42 6.87
CA LYS A 182 7.22 -3.12 5.59
C LYS A 182 7.08 -4.36 4.72
N ALA A 183 8.13 -5.17 4.59
CA ALA A 183 8.05 -6.41 3.81
C ALA A 183 7.03 -7.40 4.41
N THR A 184 6.91 -7.47 5.74
CA THR A 184 5.91 -8.31 6.41
C THR A 184 4.49 -7.78 6.20
N CYS A 185 4.28 -6.46 6.37
CA CYS A 185 2.98 -5.82 6.14
C CYS A 185 2.56 -5.89 4.68
N ASP A 186 3.49 -5.73 3.73
CA ASP A 186 3.20 -5.87 2.31
C ASP A 186 2.74 -7.30 1.95
N ARG A 187 3.35 -8.33 2.55
CA ARG A 187 2.88 -9.72 2.39
C ARG A 187 1.46 -9.92 2.96
N ALA A 188 1.16 -9.32 4.12
CA ALA A 188 -0.19 -9.39 4.68
C ALA A 188 -1.26 -8.72 3.80
N LEU A 189 -0.85 -7.78 2.92
CA LEU A 189 -1.74 -7.13 1.94
C LEU A 189 -1.79 -7.85 0.58
N GLU A 190 -1.14 -9.00 0.43
CA GLU A 190 -1.21 -9.76 -0.83
C GLU A 190 -2.63 -10.29 -1.08
N GLY A 191 -3.13 -10.07 -2.31
CA GLY A 191 -4.50 -10.44 -2.69
C GLY A 191 -5.60 -9.58 -2.06
N LEU A 192 -5.25 -8.50 -1.34
CA LEU A 192 -6.21 -7.53 -0.81
C LEU A 192 -6.11 -6.20 -1.55
N GLU A 193 -7.24 -5.58 -1.82
CA GLU A 193 -7.32 -4.24 -2.39
C GLU A 193 -7.08 -3.16 -1.34
N CYS A 194 -7.55 -3.39 -0.10
CA CYS A 194 -7.29 -2.49 1.02
C CYS A 194 -7.41 -3.21 2.37
N MET A 195 -7.04 -2.51 3.43
CA MET A 195 -7.40 -2.81 4.82
C MET A 195 -8.42 -1.79 5.31
N VAL A 196 -9.26 -2.18 6.26
CA VAL A 196 -10.12 -1.28 7.01
C VAL A 196 -9.80 -1.32 8.50
N THR A 197 -9.67 -0.15 9.11
CA THR A 197 -9.53 0.01 10.56
C THR A 197 -10.51 1.06 11.07
N PRO A 198 -10.83 1.10 12.36
CA PRO A 198 -11.38 2.32 12.93
C PRO A 198 -10.46 3.51 12.62
N SER A 199 -11.01 4.70 12.35
CA SER A 199 -10.16 5.90 12.21
C SER A 199 -9.53 6.29 13.56
N ILE A 200 -10.26 6.04 14.64
CA ILE A 200 -9.81 6.16 16.04
C ILE A 200 -10.53 5.12 16.89
N GLY A 201 -9.95 4.77 18.04
CA GLY A 201 -10.61 3.88 18.99
C GLY A 201 -11.75 4.54 19.76
N ARG A 202 -11.58 5.82 20.12
CA ARG A 202 -12.59 6.65 20.79
C ARG A 202 -12.37 8.14 20.51
N PRO A 203 -13.41 8.97 20.60
CA PRO A 203 -13.25 10.42 20.70
C PRO A 203 -12.51 10.81 21.99
N VAL A 204 -11.69 11.84 21.91
CA VAL A 204 -10.95 12.43 23.03
C VAL A 204 -11.36 13.89 23.15
N THR A 205 -11.72 14.34 24.36
CA THR A 205 -12.06 15.74 24.62
C THR A 205 -10.80 16.61 24.72
N SER A 206 -10.96 17.93 24.50
CA SER A 206 -9.85 18.87 24.69
C SER A 206 -9.32 18.87 26.13
N ALA A 207 -10.18 18.63 27.12
CA ALA A 207 -9.79 18.56 28.53
C ALA A 207 -8.93 17.30 28.83
N GLU A 208 -9.33 16.13 28.31
CA GLU A 208 -8.51 14.90 28.40
C GLU A 208 -7.17 15.06 27.71
N LEU A 209 -7.17 15.68 26.51
CA LEU A 209 -5.95 15.93 25.76
C LEU A 209 -5.00 16.88 26.50
N ALA A 210 -5.54 17.93 27.13
CA ALA A 210 -4.75 18.86 27.93
C ALA A 210 -4.16 18.21 29.20
N ALA A 211 -4.91 17.28 29.82
CA ALA A 211 -4.45 16.58 31.02
C ALA A 211 -3.36 15.53 30.73
N GLU A 212 -3.48 14.81 29.62
CA GLU A 212 -2.59 13.70 29.26
C GLU A 212 -2.21 13.74 27.74
N PRO A 213 -1.48 14.79 27.32
CA PRO A 213 -1.32 15.09 25.89
C PRO A 213 -0.59 13.97 25.11
N VAL A 214 0.40 13.32 25.70
CA VAL A 214 1.16 12.25 25.03
C VAL A 214 0.30 10.98 24.91
N LEU A 215 -0.34 10.55 26.01
CA LEU A 215 -1.16 9.34 26.03
C LEU A 215 -2.36 9.46 25.07
N ARG A 216 -3.10 10.56 25.14
CA ARG A 216 -4.30 10.76 24.31
C ARG A 216 -3.96 10.90 22.83
N ASN A 217 -2.85 11.54 22.47
CA ASN A 217 -2.38 11.54 21.09
C ASN A 217 -1.97 10.16 20.60
N SER A 218 -1.37 9.32 21.46
CA SER A 218 -1.04 7.93 21.12
C SER A 218 -2.30 7.10 20.86
N GLU A 219 -3.37 7.26 21.68
CA GLU A 219 -4.67 6.62 21.44
C GLU A 219 -5.28 7.06 20.10
N LEU A 220 -5.25 8.36 19.80
CA LEU A 220 -5.76 8.92 18.53
C LEU A 220 -4.97 8.43 17.31
N GLY A 221 -3.67 8.20 17.46
CA GLY A 221 -2.79 7.74 16.40
C GLY A 221 -2.70 6.22 16.23
N TYR A 222 -3.33 5.43 17.11
CA TYR A 222 -3.15 3.98 17.18
C TYR A 222 -3.31 3.28 15.82
N TYR A 223 -4.33 3.63 15.05
CA TYR A 223 -4.64 3.01 13.75
C TYR A 223 -4.02 3.73 12.55
N THR A 224 -3.27 4.82 12.75
CA THR A 224 -2.83 5.66 11.62
C THR A 224 -1.33 5.98 11.59
N ASN A 225 -0.61 5.87 12.72
CA ASN A 225 0.79 6.25 12.80
C ASN A 225 1.73 5.45 11.88
N PHE A 226 1.38 4.21 11.53
CA PHE A 226 2.18 3.37 10.62
C PHE A 226 2.01 3.75 9.14
N VAL A 227 0.94 4.45 8.76
CA VAL A 227 0.56 4.63 7.36
C VAL A 227 1.65 5.35 6.55
N ASN A 228 2.25 6.42 7.10
CA ASN A 228 3.35 7.14 6.45
C ASN A 228 4.65 6.32 6.48
N LEU A 229 4.96 5.70 7.62
CA LEU A 229 6.18 4.89 7.80
C LEU A 229 6.25 3.74 6.79
N LEU A 230 5.11 3.07 6.56
CA LEU A 230 4.99 1.94 5.63
C LEU A 230 4.68 2.38 4.17
N ASP A 231 4.67 3.68 3.89
CA ASP A 231 4.36 4.22 2.56
C ASP A 231 3.03 3.69 1.99
N TYR A 232 1.97 3.80 2.77
CA TYR A 232 0.62 3.45 2.33
C TYR A 232 -0.21 4.70 2.03
N ALA A 233 -1.15 4.59 1.08
CA ALA A 233 -2.22 5.56 0.89
C ALA A 233 -3.35 5.27 1.88
N ALA A 234 -4.10 6.29 2.31
CA ALA A 234 -5.23 6.09 3.21
C ALA A 234 -6.35 7.12 2.99
N VAL A 235 -7.58 6.66 3.16
CA VAL A 235 -8.78 7.49 3.11
C VAL A 235 -9.61 7.26 4.37
N ALA A 236 -9.79 8.29 5.19
CA ALA A 236 -10.72 8.26 6.31
C ALA A 236 -12.11 8.67 5.82
N VAL A 237 -13.11 7.86 6.15
CA VAL A 237 -14.50 8.03 5.69
C VAL A 237 -15.45 8.01 6.89
N PRO A 238 -16.36 8.99 7.03
CA PRO A 238 -17.46 8.88 7.98
C PRO A 238 -18.33 7.67 7.66
N SER A 239 -18.69 6.87 8.66
CA SER A 239 -19.52 5.69 8.49
C SER A 239 -20.72 5.63 9.40
N ALA A 240 -20.76 6.46 10.46
CA ALA A 240 -21.86 6.52 11.41
C ALA A 240 -21.83 7.81 12.25
N PHE A 241 -22.90 8.00 13.04
CA PHE A 241 -22.89 8.88 14.20
C PHE A 241 -23.00 8.04 15.48
N MET A 242 -22.29 8.48 16.51
CA MET A 242 -22.42 7.95 17.87
C MET A 242 -23.73 8.43 18.53
N GLY A 243 -24.15 7.78 19.59
CA GLY A 243 -25.35 8.16 20.33
C GLY A 243 -25.35 9.58 20.91
N ASN A 244 -24.18 10.19 21.08
CA ASN A 244 -24.00 11.58 21.48
C ASN A 244 -23.96 12.58 20.31
N GLY A 245 -24.20 12.12 19.07
CA GLY A 245 -24.18 12.93 17.87
C GLY A 245 -22.80 13.21 17.27
N LEU A 246 -21.72 12.71 17.85
CA LEU A 246 -20.37 12.85 17.25
C LEU A 246 -20.23 11.94 16.02
N PRO A 247 -19.64 12.43 14.92
CA PRO A 247 -19.30 11.59 13.80
C PRO A 247 -18.27 10.52 14.19
N TRP A 248 -18.40 9.34 13.58
CA TRP A 248 -17.47 8.24 13.70
C TRP A 248 -17.19 7.68 12.30
N GLY A 249 -16.02 7.09 12.10
CA GLY A 249 -15.67 6.56 10.78
C GLY A 249 -14.52 5.58 10.79
N VAL A 250 -14.29 5.06 9.60
CA VAL A 250 -13.23 4.09 9.32
C VAL A 250 -12.16 4.68 8.43
N THR A 251 -10.98 4.08 8.43
CA THR A 251 -9.88 4.39 7.52
C THR A 251 -9.65 3.18 6.62
N LEU A 252 -9.79 3.40 5.32
CA LEU A 252 -9.37 2.47 4.28
C LEU A 252 -7.92 2.80 3.94
N PHE A 253 -7.02 1.82 3.98
CA PHE A 253 -5.64 2.03 3.57
C PHE A 253 -5.14 0.90 2.67
N GLY A 254 -4.18 1.21 1.81
CA GLY A 254 -3.61 0.27 0.88
C GLY A 254 -2.21 0.66 0.46
N ARG A 255 -1.61 -0.11 -0.42
CA ARG A 255 -0.26 0.17 -0.94
C ARG A 255 -0.19 1.54 -1.59
N ALA A 256 1.01 2.09 -1.66
CA ALA A 256 1.24 3.33 -2.40
C ALA A 256 0.70 3.24 -3.83
N PHE A 257 0.18 4.36 -4.32
CA PHE A 257 -0.40 4.49 -5.65
C PHE A 257 -1.68 3.66 -5.89
N THR A 258 -2.47 3.47 -4.81
CA THR A 258 -3.85 2.97 -4.90
C THR A 258 -4.86 4.05 -4.51
N ASP A 259 -4.44 5.29 -4.47
CA ASP A 259 -5.16 6.46 -3.95
C ASP A 259 -6.55 6.61 -4.56
N GLN A 260 -6.62 6.67 -5.90
CA GLN A 260 -7.88 6.85 -6.62
C GLN A 260 -8.83 5.66 -6.44
N TYR A 261 -8.29 4.45 -6.33
CA TYR A 261 -9.10 3.29 -6.06
C TYR A 261 -9.65 3.27 -4.63
N LEU A 262 -8.84 3.65 -3.63
CA LEU A 262 -9.31 3.82 -2.25
C LEU A 262 -10.41 4.87 -2.15
N LEU A 263 -10.30 5.98 -2.90
CA LEU A 263 -11.35 7.00 -3.00
C LEU A 263 -12.62 6.44 -3.65
N SER A 264 -12.51 5.50 -4.58
CA SER A 264 -13.68 4.82 -5.17
C SER A 264 -14.43 3.98 -4.14
N LEU A 265 -13.70 3.24 -3.29
CA LEU A 265 -14.28 2.48 -2.19
C LEU A 265 -14.92 3.41 -1.14
N ALA A 266 -14.26 4.54 -0.85
CA ALA A 266 -14.78 5.56 0.06
C ALA A 266 -16.06 6.20 -0.47
N ASP A 267 -16.15 6.52 -1.78
CA ASP A 267 -17.34 7.04 -2.43
C ASP A 267 -18.50 6.03 -2.35
N ALA A 268 -18.22 4.75 -2.62
CA ALA A 268 -19.22 3.70 -2.50
C ALA A 268 -19.71 3.54 -1.05
N LEU A 269 -18.82 3.61 -0.07
CA LEU A 269 -19.19 3.54 1.35
C LEU A 269 -20.02 4.76 1.79
N GLN A 270 -19.66 5.98 1.35
CA GLN A 270 -20.47 7.17 1.62
C GLN A 270 -21.91 7.06 1.06
N ARG A 271 -22.06 6.47 -0.13
CA ARG A 271 -23.39 6.21 -0.72
C ARG A 271 -24.16 5.18 0.06
N GLN A 272 -23.50 4.11 0.48
CA GLN A 272 -24.10 3.01 1.22
C GLN A 272 -24.59 3.46 2.60
N THR A 273 -23.81 4.28 3.30
CA THR A 273 -24.18 4.82 4.62
C THR A 273 -25.17 5.97 4.54
N ALA A 274 -25.20 6.70 3.43
CA ALA A 274 -26.09 7.83 3.15
C ALA A 274 -26.16 8.87 4.30
N LEU A 275 -25.04 9.10 4.96
CA LEU A 275 -24.97 10.08 6.07
C LEU A 275 -25.14 11.51 5.53
N PRO A 276 -25.75 12.40 6.32
CA PRO A 276 -25.80 13.82 5.95
C PRO A 276 -24.38 14.37 5.80
N LEU A 277 -24.13 15.20 4.78
CA LEU A 277 -22.89 15.95 4.65
C LEU A 277 -22.89 17.12 5.64
N ILE A 278 -21.72 17.81 5.73
CA ILE A 278 -21.58 18.99 6.58
C ILE A 278 -22.69 20.00 6.28
N GLY A 279 -23.47 20.33 7.30
CA GLY A 279 -24.46 21.39 7.26
C GLY A 279 -25.76 21.06 6.53
N GLY A 280 -26.05 19.80 6.19
CA GLY A 280 -27.25 19.52 5.40
C GLY A 280 -27.85 18.13 5.46
N GLU A 281 -28.78 17.91 4.56
CA GLU A 281 -29.46 16.63 4.33
C GLU A 281 -28.49 15.61 3.70
N ALA A 282 -28.86 14.32 3.77
CA ALA A 282 -28.12 13.26 3.09
C ALA A 282 -28.11 13.52 1.56
N PRO A 283 -26.91 13.66 0.93
CA PRO A 283 -26.87 14.00 -0.47
C PRO A 283 -27.24 12.82 -1.35
N ARG A 284 -27.93 13.09 -2.44
CA ARG A 284 -28.02 12.15 -3.56
C ARG A 284 -26.74 12.32 -4.42
N LEU A 285 -25.67 11.67 -4.02
CA LEU A 285 -24.44 11.71 -4.80
C LEU A 285 -24.65 11.02 -6.17
N PRO A 286 -24.30 11.65 -7.30
CA PRO A 286 -24.43 11.02 -8.60
C PRO A 286 -23.51 9.80 -8.70
N VAL A 287 -24.05 8.66 -9.15
CA VAL A 287 -23.28 7.41 -9.31
C VAL A 287 -22.20 7.64 -10.37
N PRO A 288 -20.95 7.21 -10.14
CA PRO A 288 -19.91 7.24 -11.15
C PRO A 288 -20.36 6.48 -12.41
N GLN A 289 -20.13 7.09 -13.59
CA GLN A 289 -20.51 6.46 -14.87
C GLN A 289 -19.47 5.42 -15.33
N THR A 290 -18.30 5.41 -14.71
CA THR A 290 -17.18 4.53 -15.03
C THR A 290 -16.97 3.50 -13.92
N THR A 291 -16.46 2.33 -14.29
CA THR A 291 -15.97 1.34 -13.33
C THR A 291 -14.56 1.72 -12.88
N ALA A 292 -14.29 1.61 -11.59
CA ALA A 292 -12.96 1.84 -11.04
C ALA A 292 -11.95 0.90 -11.71
N ARG A 293 -10.82 1.45 -12.16
CA ARG A 293 -9.77 0.69 -12.84
C ARG A 293 -8.79 0.14 -11.82
N ASN A 294 -9.08 -1.07 -11.37
CA ASN A 294 -8.14 -1.89 -10.61
C ASN A 294 -7.94 -3.25 -11.32
N ASP A 295 -8.01 -3.22 -12.67
CA ASP A 295 -7.81 -4.42 -13.48
C ASP A 295 -6.36 -4.85 -13.40
N ARG A 296 -6.15 -6.14 -13.10
CA ARG A 296 -4.83 -6.74 -13.01
C ARG A 296 -4.71 -7.95 -13.92
N ALA A 297 -3.56 -8.04 -14.58
CA ALA A 297 -3.19 -9.21 -15.36
C ALA A 297 -2.20 -10.07 -14.59
N ARG A 298 -2.40 -11.39 -14.62
CA ARG A 298 -1.43 -12.34 -14.05
C ARG A 298 -0.35 -12.66 -15.07
N LEU A 299 0.88 -12.81 -14.56
CA LEU A 299 2.06 -13.06 -15.37
C LEU A 299 2.96 -14.08 -14.66
N VAL A 300 3.22 -15.20 -15.34
CA VAL A 300 4.17 -16.23 -14.88
C VAL A 300 5.56 -15.87 -15.35
N VAL A 301 6.50 -15.80 -14.44
CA VAL A 301 7.91 -15.57 -14.71
C VAL A 301 8.76 -16.76 -14.25
N CYS A 302 9.79 -17.12 -15.01
CA CYS A 302 10.66 -18.26 -14.74
C CYS A 302 12.16 -17.91 -14.77
N GLY A 303 12.51 -16.63 -14.90
CA GLY A 303 13.88 -16.22 -15.18
C GLY A 303 14.33 -14.95 -14.46
N ALA A 304 14.96 -14.04 -15.17
CA ALA A 304 15.53 -12.81 -14.61
C ALA A 304 14.52 -11.88 -13.90
N HIS A 305 13.21 -12.07 -14.12
CA HIS A 305 12.13 -11.35 -13.46
C HIS A 305 11.68 -11.96 -12.12
N LEU A 306 12.19 -13.15 -11.73
CA LEU A 306 11.94 -13.72 -10.40
C LEU A 306 12.35 -12.72 -9.31
N ASP A 307 11.67 -12.76 -8.17
CA ASP A 307 11.87 -11.82 -7.06
C ASP A 307 13.34 -11.72 -6.65
N GLY A 308 13.85 -10.50 -6.53
CA GLY A 308 15.25 -10.23 -6.19
C GLY A 308 16.26 -10.48 -7.31
N LEU A 309 15.87 -10.94 -8.52
CA LEU A 309 16.77 -11.11 -9.66
C LEU A 309 16.83 -9.85 -10.56
N ALA A 310 17.75 -9.88 -11.51
CA ALA A 310 18.25 -8.71 -12.25
C ALA A 310 17.18 -7.86 -12.96
N LEU A 311 16.06 -8.42 -13.40
CA LEU A 311 14.98 -7.71 -14.08
C LEU A 311 13.69 -7.59 -13.26
N ASN A 312 13.66 -8.06 -12.01
CA ASN A 312 12.48 -7.96 -11.15
C ASN A 312 11.98 -6.52 -10.98
N TRP A 313 12.91 -5.55 -10.97
CA TRP A 313 12.58 -4.14 -10.89
C TRP A 313 11.59 -3.66 -11.97
N GLN A 314 11.60 -4.28 -13.16
CA GLN A 314 10.66 -3.94 -14.25
C GLN A 314 9.20 -4.25 -13.88
N LEU A 315 8.97 -5.33 -13.12
CA LEU A 315 7.66 -5.67 -12.57
C LEU A 315 7.28 -4.70 -11.45
N ARG A 316 8.19 -4.49 -10.50
CA ARG A 316 7.92 -3.64 -9.34
C ARG A 316 7.67 -2.18 -9.73
N GLN A 317 8.42 -1.63 -10.70
CA GLN A 317 8.17 -0.27 -11.22
C GLN A 317 6.79 -0.09 -11.86
N ARG A 318 6.19 -1.18 -12.35
CA ARG A 318 4.84 -1.20 -12.91
C ARG A 318 3.75 -1.53 -11.91
N GLY A 319 4.05 -1.45 -10.62
CA GLY A 319 3.08 -1.73 -9.56
C GLY A 319 2.69 -3.21 -9.47
N ALA A 320 3.54 -4.11 -9.98
CA ALA A 320 3.32 -5.53 -9.85
C ALA A 320 3.54 -6.01 -8.41
N ARG A 321 2.81 -7.04 -8.02
CA ARG A 321 2.95 -7.74 -6.75
C ARG A 321 3.08 -9.24 -6.98
N LEU A 322 3.92 -9.90 -6.19
CA LEU A 322 4.03 -11.36 -6.17
C LEU A 322 2.76 -11.94 -5.54
N LEU A 323 2.12 -12.89 -6.20
CA LEU A 323 0.98 -13.63 -5.66
C LEU A 323 1.41 -14.94 -5.02
N GLU A 324 2.22 -15.71 -5.74
CA GLU A 324 2.67 -17.03 -5.29
C GLU A 324 3.97 -17.46 -5.96
N THR A 325 4.74 -18.27 -5.25
CA THR A 325 5.84 -19.07 -5.80
C THR A 325 5.34 -20.48 -5.96
N THR A 326 5.44 -21.05 -7.16
CA THR A 326 4.89 -22.35 -7.50
C THR A 326 5.74 -23.04 -8.58
N GLN A 327 5.21 -24.07 -9.21
CA GLN A 327 5.84 -24.77 -10.33
C GLN A 327 4.93 -24.79 -11.55
N SER A 328 5.52 -24.92 -12.74
CA SER A 328 4.80 -25.28 -13.95
C SER A 328 4.31 -26.75 -13.88
N SER A 329 3.40 -27.14 -14.77
CA SER A 329 3.19 -28.58 -15.03
C SER A 329 4.52 -29.24 -15.45
N ALA A 330 4.58 -30.59 -15.37
CA ALA A 330 5.77 -31.35 -15.73
C ALA A 330 6.05 -31.43 -17.26
N ASP A 331 5.41 -30.58 -18.04
CA ASP A 331 5.50 -30.59 -19.51
C ASP A 331 6.49 -29.54 -20.06
N TYR A 332 7.40 -29.03 -19.23
CA TYR A 332 8.30 -27.94 -19.67
C TYR A 332 9.76 -28.32 -19.62
N ARG A 333 10.57 -27.63 -20.42
CA ARG A 333 12.03 -27.61 -20.34
C ARG A 333 12.53 -26.18 -20.21
N LEU A 334 13.65 -26.02 -19.51
CA LEU A 334 14.29 -24.74 -19.28
C LEU A 334 15.71 -24.74 -19.86
N TYR A 335 16.02 -23.74 -20.65
CA TYR A 335 17.29 -23.58 -21.33
C TYR A 335 17.98 -22.29 -20.93
N ALA A 336 19.29 -22.32 -20.71
CA ALA A 336 20.08 -21.11 -20.57
C ALA A 336 20.39 -20.57 -21.97
N LEU A 337 19.78 -19.46 -22.34
CA LEU A 337 19.95 -18.83 -23.65
C LEU A 337 21.31 -18.18 -23.77
N ALA A 338 21.85 -18.08 -25.00
CA ALA A 338 23.06 -17.35 -25.30
C ALA A 338 22.87 -15.83 -25.07
N GLY A 339 23.95 -15.13 -24.77
CA GLY A 339 23.97 -13.68 -24.56
C GLY A 339 23.85 -13.27 -23.08
N GLY A 340 23.84 -11.96 -22.84
CA GLY A 340 23.80 -11.34 -21.52
C GLY A 340 25.00 -10.44 -21.24
N PRO A 341 25.10 -9.75 -20.08
CA PRO A 341 24.04 -9.57 -19.09
C PRO A 341 22.88 -8.65 -19.55
N PRO A 342 21.67 -8.82 -19.03
CA PRO A 342 21.26 -9.86 -18.09
C PRO A 342 21.05 -11.21 -18.78
N PHE A 343 21.51 -12.30 -18.14
CA PHE A 343 21.27 -13.67 -18.62
C PHE A 343 19.79 -14.02 -18.48
N ARG A 344 19.26 -14.82 -19.42
CA ARG A 344 17.84 -15.17 -19.49
C ARG A 344 17.65 -16.65 -19.80
N PRO A 345 16.68 -17.30 -19.18
CA PRO A 345 16.26 -18.63 -19.61
C PRO A 345 15.23 -18.55 -20.73
N GLY A 346 15.16 -19.62 -21.53
CA GLY A 346 14.05 -19.91 -22.43
C GLY A 346 13.26 -21.11 -21.87
N MET A 347 11.97 -20.92 -21.59
CA MET A 347 11.08 -22.00 -21.17
C MET A 347 10.20 -22.41 -22.35
N VAL A 348 10.14 -23.70 -22.62
CA VAL A 348 9.33 -24.27 -23.73
C VAL A 348 8.49 -25.43 -23.22
N ARG A 349 7.28 -25.57 -23.74
CA ARG A 349 6.45 -26.74 -23.50
C ARG A 349 6.86 -27.86 -24.45
N VAL A 350 6.96 -29.08 -23.95
CA VAL A 350 7.36 -30.28 -24.69
C VAL A 350 6.32 -31.38 -24.54
N ALA A 351 6.23 -32.24 -25.56
CA ALA A 351 5.30 -33.36 -25.53
C ALA A 351 5.79 -34.51 -24.62
N GLU A 352 7.11 -34.67 -24.54
CA GLU A 352 7.76 -35.78 -23.80
C GLU A 352 8.99 -35.28 -23.05
N HIS A 353 9.35 -35.97 -21.98
CA HIS A 353 10.55 -35.70 -21.19
C HIS A 353 10.62 -34.28 -20.59
N GLY A 354 9.46 -33.64 -20.33
CA GLY A 354 9.38 -32.40 -19.59
C GLY A 354 9.58 -32.61 -18.09
N VAL A 355 9.78 -31.51 -17.38
CA VAL A 355 9.86 -31.46 -15.90
C VAL A 355 9.09 -30.25 -15.40
N ALA A 356 8.73 -30.24 -14.12
CA ALA A 356 8.19 -29.06 -13.45
C ALA A 356 9.31 -28.02 -13.23
N ILE A 357 9.04 -26.78 -13.57
CA ILE A 357 9.99 -25.67 -13.45
C ILE A 357 9.47 -24.69 -12.39
N ASP A 358 10.34 -24.27 -11.50
CA ASP A 358 10.03 -23.26 -10.49
C ASP A 358 9.70 -21.92 -11.16
N VAL A 359 8.53 -21.38 -10.84
CA VAL A 359 8.00 -20.14 -11.40
C VAL A 359 7.38 -19.27 -10.31
N GLU A 360 7.22 -18.00 -10.60
CA GLU A 360 6.46 -17.08 -9.77
C GLU A 360 5.29 -16.53 -10.57
N VAL A 361 4.14 -16.43 -9.92
CA VAL A 361 2.96 -15.76 -10.46
C VAL A 361 2.91 -14.36 -9.89
N TRP A 362 3.04 -13.38 -10.77
CA TRP A 362 2.91 -11.98 -10.46
C TRP A 362 1.60 -11.45 -11.01
N GLU A 363 1.05 -10.42 -10.41
CA GLU A 363 0.00 -9.62 -11.05
C GLU A 363 0.44 -8.17 -11.14
N LEU A 364 0.12 -7.54 -12.26
CA LEU A 364 0.42 -6.14 -12.53
C LEU A 364 -0.84 -5.44 -13.05
N PRO A 365 -0.94 -4.09 -12.90
CA PRO A 365 -2.02 -3.34 -13.53
C PRO A 365 -2.12 -3.66 -15.01
N SER A 366 -3.32 -4.00 -15.51
CA SER A 366 -3.51 -4.44 -16.90
C SER A 366 -3.05 -3.39 -17.93
N ILE A 367 -3.14 -2.12 -17.57
CA ILE A 367 -2.65 -1.00 -18.39
C ILE A 367 -1.13 -1.04 -18.61
N GLU A 368 -0.38 -1.67 -17.71
CA GLU A 368 1.07 -1.79 -17.79
C GLU A 368 1.55 -3.01 -18.58
N LEU A 369 0.66 -3.96 -18.88
CA LEU A 369 1.04 -5.19 -19.59
C LEU A 369 1.61 -4.88 -21.00
N GLY A 370 1.03 -3.90 -21.72
CA GLY A 370 1.52 -3.47 -23.03
C GLY A 370 2.94 -2.91 -22.97
N SER A 371 3.21 -2.03 -22.01
CA SER A 371 4.54 -1.45 -21.80
C SER A 371 5.58 -2.50 -21.38
N PHE A 372 5.14 -3.52 -20.63
CA PHE A 372 5.98 -4.63 -20.25
C PHE A 372 6.31 -5.53 -21.46
N LEU A 373 5.29 -5.90 -22.25
CA LEU A 373 5.42 -6.75 -23.44
C LEU A 373 6.39 -6.17 -24.46
N THR A 374 6.34 -4.86 -24.72
CA THR A 374 7.24 -4.20 -25.68
C THR A 374 8.71 -4.24 -25.27
N GLY A 375 8.99 -4.46 -23.97
CA GLY A 375 10.34 -4.60 -23.45
C GLY A 375 10.91 -6.02 -23.53
N ILE A 376 10.13 -7.01 -23.95
CA ILE A 376 10.57 -8.42 -24.05
C ILE A 376 11.30 -8.62 -25.38
N PRO A 377 12.61 -8.93 -25.37
CA PRO A 377 13.34 -9.15 -26.61
C PRO A 377 13.11 -10.57 -27.15
N ALA A 378 13.14 -10.71 -28.46
CA ALA A 378 13.23 -12.03 -29.11
C ALA A 378 14.47 -12.80 -28.58
N PRO A 379 14.43 -14.12 -28.47
CA PRO A 379 13.36 -15.06 -28.86
C PRO A 379 12.28 -15.27 -27.79
N LEU A 380 12.24 -14.42 -26.74
CA LEU A 380 11.25 -14.52 -25.68
C LEU A 380 9.94 -13.83 -26.06
N GLY A 381 8.84 -14.34 -25.53
CA GLY A 381 7.51 -13.77 -25.70
C GLY A 381 6.61 -14.15 -24.53
N LEU A 382 5.35 -13.74 -24.60
CA LEU A 382 4.31 -14.17 -23.68
C LEU A 382 3.35 -15.13 -24.37
N GLY A 383 3.02 -16.21 -23.71
CA GLY A 383 2.07 -17.22 -24.14
C GLY A 383 1.28 -17.75 -22.97
N LYS A 384 0.77 -18.98 -23.08
CA LYS A 384 0.08 -19.65 -21.99
C LYS A 384 0.99 -20.68 -21.34
N VAL A 385 1.13 -20.57 -20.02
CA VAL A 385 1.90 -21.48 -19.16
C VAL A 385 0.93 -22.22 -18.26
N GLN A 386 1.02 -23.55 -18.23
CA GLN A 386 0.25 -24.38 -17.33
C GLN A 386 1.01 -24.53 -16.00
N LEU A 387 0.34 -24.25 -14.89
CA LEU A 387 0.88 -24.44 -13.55
C LEU A 387 0.68 -25.89 -13.07
N ALA A 388 1.36 -26.27 -12.00
CA ALA A 388 1.27 -27.61 -11.42
C ALA A 388 -0.15 -27.99 -10.94
N ASP A 389 -0.97 -27.01 -10.58
CA ASP A 389 -2.37 -27.18 -10.19
C ASP A 389 -3.36 -27.24 -11.37
N GLY A 390 -2.84 -27.16 -12.60
CA GLY A 390 -3.63 -27.24 -13.83
C GLY A 390 -4.14 -25.89 -14.36
N ARG A 391 -4.02 -24.79 -13.61
CA ARG A 391 -4.36 -23.43 -14.09
C ARG A 391 -3.49 -23.05 -15.29
N TRP A 392 -4.08 -22.27 -16.21
CA TRP A 392 -3.38 -21.66 -17.34
C TRP A 392 -3.28 -20.16 -17.13
N GLU A 393 -2.06 -19.66 -17.05
CA GLU A 393 -1.79 -18.24 -16.89
C GLU A 393 -0.98 -17.69 -18.06
N THR A 394 -0.99 -16.38 -18.26
CA THR A 394 -0.07 -15.73 -19.21
C THR A 394 1.34 -15.77 -18.62
N GLY A 395 2.34 -16.16 -19.41
CA GLY A 395 3.70 -16.27 -18.90
C GLY A 395 4.75 -16.29 -20.01
N PHE A 396 6.01 -16.23 -19.59
CA PHE A 396 7.14 -16.27 -20.52
C PHE A 396 7.25 -17.60 -21.21
N ILE A 397 7.41 -17.52 -22.53
CA ILE A 397 7.75 -18.66 -23.42
C ILE A 397 8.94 -18.28 -24.29
N CYS A 398 9.59 -19.26 -24.88
CA CYS A 398 10.68 -19.07 -25.83
C CYS A 398 10.32 -19.68 -27.18
N GLU A 399 10.62 -18.95 -28.26
CA GLU A 399 10.51 -19.46 -29.64
C GLU A 399 11.58 -20.54 -29.89
N ALA A 400 11.24 -21.53 -30.74
CA ALA A 400 12.09 -22.70 -30.97
C ALA A 400 13.50 -22.38 -31.46
N TYR A 401 13.64 -21.37 -32.33
CA TYR A 401 14.95 -20.97 -32.87
C TYR A 401 15.91 -20.44 -31.79
N GLY A 402 15.38 -19.90 -30.69
CA GLY A 402 16.19 -19.40 -29.59
C GLY A 402 16.89 -20.51 -28.79
N LEU A 403 16.54 -21.76 -29.05
CA LEU A 403 17.16 -22.92 -28.37
C LEU A 403 18.42 -23.41 -29.09
N GLU A 404 18.72 -22.90 -30.30
CA GLU A 404 19.94 -23.28 -31.01
C GLU A 404 21.19 -22.90 -30.21
N GLY A 405 22.00 -23.91 -29.82
CA GLY A 405 23.17 -23.72 -28.98
C GLY A 405 22.89 -23.42 -27.50
N ALA A 406 21.63 -23.35 -27.08
CA ALA A 406 21.27 -23.15 -25.68
C ALA A 406 21.47 -24.43 -24.87
N ARG A 407 21.95 -24.27 -23.62
CA ARG A 407 22.18 -25.41 -22.73
C ARG A 407 20.90 -25.77 -21.97
N ASP A 408 20.46 -27.02 -22.06
CA ASP A 408 19.37 -27.54 -21.24
C ASP A 408 19.78 -27.55 -19.75
N ILE A 409 19.02 -26.84 -18.93
CA ILE A 409 19.20 -26.72 -17.48
C ILE A 409 17.97 -27.21 -16.70
N SER A 410 17.08 -27.94 -17.37
CA SER A 410 15.83 -28.45 -16.79
C SER A 410 16.05 -29.29 -15.52
N HIS A 411 17.17 -30.04 -15.49
CA HIS A 411 17.56 -30.87 -14.34
C HIS A 411 17.80 -30.06 -13.05
N LEU A 412 17.99 -28.74 -13.14
CA LEU A 412 18.13 -27.85 -11.97
C LEU A 412 16.78 -27.45 -11.35
N GLY A 413 15.65 -27.75 -12.01
CA GLY A 413 14.32 -27.41 -11.56
C GLY A 413 13.94 -25.93 -11.70
N GLY A 414 14.90 -24.99 -11.87
CA GLY A 414 14.60 -23.57 -11.97
C GLY A 414 15.80 -22.67 -12.21
N TRP A 415 15.53 -21.42 -12.58
CA TRP A 415 16.57 -20.44 -12.91
C TRP A 415 17.41 -20.00 -11.72
N ARG A 416 16.84 -19.95 -10.51
CA ARG A 416 17.59 -19.58 -9.29
C ARG A 416 18.75 -20.53 -9.03
N ALA A 417 18.54 -21.84 -9.18
CA ALA A 417 19.56 -22.84 -9.00
C ALA A 417 20.70 -22.74 -10.04
N HIS A 418 20.41 -22.14 -11.21
CA HIS A 418 21.42 -21.90 -12.24
C HIS A 418 22.28 -20.66 -11.97
N VAL A 419 21.68 -19.55 -11.47
CA VAL A 419 22.39 -18.26 -11.29
C VAL A 419 22.97 -18.07 -9.89
N GLN A 420 22.47 -18.85 -8.93
CA GLN A 420 22.92 -18.88 -7.53
C GLN A 420 23.19 -20.32 -7.11
N PRO A 421 24.23 -20.97 -7.67
CA PRO A 421 24.59 -22.31 -7.22
C PRO A 421 24.88 -22.28 -5.73
N GLN A 422 24.28 -23.24 -4.99
CA GLN A 422 24.48 -23.40 -3.54
C GLN A 422 25.94 -23.67 -3.18
#